data_953998cbc9e4555a0b77eb25ba616b75
#
_entry.id   953998cbc9e4555a0b77eb25ba616b75
#
_cell.length_a   1.000
_cell.length_b   1.000
_cell.length_c   1.000
_cell.angle_alpha   90.00
_cell.angle_beta   90.00
_cell.angle_gamma   90.00
#
_symmetry.space_group_name_H-M   'P 1'
#
loop_
_entity.id
_entity.type
_entity.pdbx_description
1 polymer ?
#
loop_
_entity_poly.entity_id
_entity_poly.type
_entity_poly.pdbx_seq_one_letter_code
_entity_poly.pdbx_strand_id
1 'polypeptide(L)'
;MFFGLNKSSGNKRFVLAGSGHIAGIINPAYSKKYGYWTNPNAFSTPDEWLKTADRHDGSWWPSWSNWIKARSSTHIHAYLPGTHKNYPSLGLAPGKYVMKNYK
;
A
#
# COMPACT_ATOMS: atom_id res chain seq x y z
N MET A 1 -4.17 -14.94 -1.08
CA MET A 1 -4.64 -13.55 -0.84
C MET A 1 -6.07 -13.34 -1.31
N PHE A 2 -6.45 -13.69 -2.52
CA PHE A 2 -7.82 -13.49 -3.04
C PHE A 2 -8.91 -14.12 -2.14
N PHE A 3 -8.77 -15.37 -1.74
CA PHE A 3 -9.74 -16.03 -0.84
C PHE A 3 -9.81 -15.42 0.57
N GLY A 4 -8.73 -14.79 1.05
CA GLY A 4 -8.76 -14.05 2.30
C GLY A 4 -9.65 -12.81 2.25
N LEU A 5 -9.73 -12.16 1.09
CA LEU A 5 -10.60 -11.04 0.87
C LEU A 5 -12.08 -11.41 1.05
N ASN A 6 -12.48 -12.61 0.59
CA ASN A 6 -13.86 -13.07 0.68
C ASN A 6 -14.31 -13.37 2.12
N LYS A 7 -13.37 -13.57 3.04
CA LYS A 7 -13.65 -13.76 4.49
C LYS A 7 -13.80 -12.45 5.26
N SER A 8 -13.44 -11.31 4.67
CA SER A 8 -13.59 -10.02 5.31
C SER A 8 -14.99 -9.44 5.06
N SER A 9 -15.52 -8.69 6.02
CA SER A 9 -16.73 -7.88 5.86
C SER A 9 -16.38 -6.45 5.39
N GLY A 10 -17.36 -5.70 4.91
CA GLY A 10 -17.19 -4.30 4.50
C GLY A 10 -16.78 -4.09 3.05
N ASN A 11 -16.57 -2.83 2.68
CA ASN A 11 -16.17 -2.44 1.33
C ASN A 11 -14.73 -2.88 1.03
N LYS A 12 -14.59 -3.69 0.00
CA LYS A 12 -13.32 -4.30 -0.42
C LYS A 12 -12.96 -3.85 -1.81
N ARG A 13 -11.68 -3.74 -2.05
CA ARG A 13 -11.13 -3.60 -3.39
C ARG A 13 -9.89 -4.47 -3.52
N PHE A 14 -9.91 -5.34 -4.51
CA PHE A 14 -8.77 -6.16 -4.85
C PHE A 14 -7.99 -5.52 -5.99
N VAL A 15 -6.68 -5.50 -5.87
CA VAL A 15 -5.75 -5.05 -6.89
C VAL A 15 -4.73 -6.15 -7.13
N LEU A 16 -4.63 -6.61 -8.36
CA LEU A 16 -3.61 -7.58 -8.76
C LEU A 16 -2.45 -6.83 -9.40
N ALA A 17 -1.29 -6.87 -8.77
CA ALA A 17 -0.08 -6.27 -9.33
C ALA A 17 0.53 -7.15 -10.43
N GLY A 18 1.08 -6.52 -11.46
CA GLY A 18 1.67 -7.18 -12.63
C GLY A 18 3.09 -7.70 -12.45
N SER A 19 3.56 -7.85 -11.21
CA SER A 19 4.88 -8.38 -10.90
C SER A 19 4.90 -9.11 -9.57
N GLY A 20 6.06 -9.69 -9.21
CA GLY A 20 6.24 -10.43 -7.96
C GLY A 20 6.02 -9.58 -6.71
N HIS A 21 6.02 -10.26 -5.55
CA HIS A 21 5.64 -9.69 -4.26
C HIS A 21 6.50 -8.50 -3.77
N ILE A 22 7.67 -8.28 -4.36
CA ILE A 22 8.48 -7.08 -4.09
C ILE A 22 8.20 -6.00 -5.13
N ALA A 23 8.55 -6.23 -6.38
CA ALA A 23 8.47 -5.24 -7.46
C ALA A 23 7.03 -4.85 -7.82
N GLY A 24 6.06 -5.73 -7.62
CA GLY A 24 4.64 -5.43 -7.81
C GLY A 24 4.07 -4.57 -6.68
N ILE A 25 4.55 -4.71 -5.46
CA ILE A 25 4.10 -3.95 -4.30
C ILE A 25 4.82 -2.59 -4.22
N ILE A 26 6.16 -2.62 -4.27
CA ILE A 26 7.00 -1.41 -4.24
C ILE A 26 7.18 -0.91 -5.68
N ASN A 27 6.18 -0.20 -6.14
CA ASN A 27 6.14 0.37 -7.48
C ASN A 27 5.75 1.87 -7.38
N PRO A 28 6.74 2.76 -7.22
CA PRO A 28 6.50 4.18 -6.98
C PRO A 28 5.59 4.82 -8.04
N ALA A 29 4.85 5.85 -7.65
CA ALA A 29 3.82 6.47 -8.49
C ALA A 29 4.33 6.99 -9.85
N TYR A 30 5.59 7.35 -9.94
CA TYR A 30 6.24 7.78 -11.19
C TYR A 30 6.68 6.62 -12.10
N SER A 31 6.64 5.39 -11.59
CA SER A 31 7.04 4.21 -12.36
C SER A 31 5.99 3.86 -13.41
N LYS A 32 6.44 3.66 -14.63
CA LYS A 32 5.61 3.18 -15.74
C LYS A 32 5.72 1.66 -15.96
N LYS A 33 6.41 0.95 -15.06
CA LYS A 33 6.58 -0.51 -15.14
C LYS A 33 5.43 -1.25 -14.46
N TYR A 34 5.27 -2.50 -14.80
CA TYR A 34 4.46 -3.50 -14.10
C TYR A 34 2.97 -3.16 -14.00
N GLY A 35 2.24 -2.83 -14.86
CA GLY A 35 0.80 -2.57 -14.77
C GLY A 35 0.05 -3.35 -13.66
N TYR A 36 -1.20 -3.10 -13.48
CA TYR A 36 -2.03 -3.76 -12.48
C TYR A 36 -3.45 -3.95 -13.00
N TRP A 37 -4.23 -4.80 -12.34
CA TRP A 37 -5.63 -5.06 -12.68
C TRP A 37 -6.54 -4.69 -11.52
N THR A 38 -7.71 -4.17 -11.86
CA THR A 38 -8.80 -3.91 -10.92
C THR A 38 -10.11 -4.44 -11.48
N ASN A 39 -11.04 -4.78 -10.60
CA ASN A 39 -12.39 -5.16 -11.00
C ASN A 39 -13.38 -4.57 -9.98
N PRO A 40 -14.42 -3.86 -10.42
CA PRO A 40 -15.43 -3.30 -9.51
C PRO A 40 -16.34 -4.38 -8.91
N ASN A 41 -16.42 -5.54 -9.55
CA ASN A 41 -17.30 -6.63 -9.12
C ASN A 41 -16.59 -7.60 -8.20
N ALA A 42 -17.36 -8.22 -7.32
CA ALA A 42 -16.89 -9.34 -6.48
C ALA A 42 -17.13 -10.66 -7.23
N PHE A 43 -16.17 -11.56 -7.13
CA PHE A 43 -16.23 -12.89 -7.73
C PHE A 43 -15.83 -13.96 -6.71
N SER A 44 -16.29 -15.18 -6.94
CA SER A 44 -15.98 -16.32 -6.08
C SER A 44 -14.58 -16.87 -6.33
N THR A 45 -14.11 -16.80 -7.57
CA THR A 45 -12.81 -17.35 -7.97
C THR A 45 -11.89 -16.28 -8.57
N PRO A 46 -10.55 -16.45 -8.44
CA PRO A 46 -9.58 -15.55 -9.07
C PRO A 46 -9.68 -15.50 -10.59
N ASP A 47 -9.98 -16.64 -11.22
CA ASP A 47 -10.04 -16.74 -12.68
C ASP A 47 -11.23 -15.97 -13.26
N GLU A 48 -12.40 -16.06 -12.62
CA GLU A 48 -13.57 -15.25 -12.99
C GLU A 48 -13.30 -13.76 -12.80
N TRP A 49 -12.67 -13.40 -11.69
CA TRP A 49 -12.29 -12.02 -11.42
C TRP A 49 -11.34 -11.47 -12.50
N LEU A 50 -10.33 -12.24 -12.90
CA LEU A 50 -9.33 -11.82 -13.86
C LEU A 50 -9.89 -11.68 -15.28
N LYS A 51 -10.83 -12.55 -15.68
CA LYS A 51 -11.46 -12.53 -17.02
C LYS A 51 -12.12 -11.19 -17.36
N THR A 52 -12.63 -10.49 -16.36
CA THR A 52 -13.37 -9.23 -16.51
C THR A 52 -12.67 -8.05 -15.84
N ALA A 53 -11.43 -8.23 -15.41
CA ALA A 53 -10.65 -7.17 -14.77
C ALA A 53 -10.08 -6.19 -15.80
N ASP A 54 -10.16 -4.90 -15.47
CA ASP A 54 -9.55 -3.84 -16.26
C ASP A 54 -8.04 -3.78 -15.98
N ARG A 55 -7.24 -3.79 -17.04
CA ARG A 55 -5.81 -3.61 -16.97
C ARG A 55 -5.44 -2.12 -16.99
N HIS A 56 -4.53 -1.73 -16.12
CA HIS A 56 -3.96 -0.39 -16.04
C HIS A 56 -2.44 -0.45 -16.18
N ASP A 57 -1.85 0.55 -16.82
CA ASP A 57 -0.39 0.67 -16.93
C ASP A 57 0.22 1.41 -15.74
N GLY A 58 1.45 1.08 -15.40
CA GLY A 58 2.24 1.73 -14.36
C GLY A 58 1.89 1.33 -12.94
N SER A 59 2.09 2.24 -12.00
CA SER A 59 1.93 1.99 -10.57
C SER A 59 0.47 1.96 -10.12
N TRP A 60 0.13 1.02 -9.24
CA TRP A 60 -1.17 0.97 -8.56
C TRP A 60 -1.32 1.99 -7.42
N TRP A 61 -0.21 2.62 -6.95
CA TRP A 61 -0.23 3.55 -5.82
C TRP A 61 -1.15 4.76 -6.00
N PRO A 62 -1.23 5.43 -7.18
CA PRO A 62 -2.19 6.51 -7.40
C PRO A 62 -3.64 6.06 -7.23
N SER A 63 -3.98 4.88 -7.75
CA SER A 63 -5.30 4.29 -7.59
C SER A 63 -5.65 3.99 -6.13
N TRP A 64 -4.69 3.44 -5.36
CA TRP A 64 -4.81 3.21 -3.93
C TRP A 64 -4.95 4.53 -3.15
N SER A 65 -4.12 5.52 -3.46
CA SER A 65 -4.19 6.84 -2.82
C SER A 65 -5.57 7.49 -2.99
N ASN A 66 -6.14 7.44 -4.19
CA ASN A 66 -7.48 7.96 -4.45
C ASN A 66 -8.56 7.20 -3.65
N TRP A 67 -8.42 5.88 -3.55
CA TRP A 67 -9.35 5.05 -2.77
C TRP A 67 -9.30 5.38 -1.28
N ILE A 68 -8.11 5.62 -0.71
CA ILE A 68 -7.90 6.04 0.68
C ILE A 68 -8.44 7.46 0.91
N LYS A 69 -8.10 8.41 0.03
CA LYS A 69 -8.57 9.81 0.14
C LYS A 69 -10.09 9.92 0.21
N ALA A 70 -10.80 9.14 -0.59
CA ALA A 70 -12.26 9.12 -0.57
C ALA A 70 -12.86 8.59 0.75
N ARG A 71 -12.04 7.99 1.62
CA ARG A 71 -12.43 7.41 2.93
C ARG A 71 -11.81 8.14 4.11
N SER A 72 -10.97 9.12 3.84
CA SER A 72 -10.36 9.99 4.85
C SER A 72 -11.21 11.24 5.01
N SER A 73 -11.46 11.65 6.26
CA SER A 73 -12.35 12.77 6.54
C SER A 73 -11.68 14.13 6.34
N THR A 74 -10.59 14.37 7.07
CA THR A 74 -9.94 15.69 7.10
C THR A 74 -8.42 15.54 7.16
N HIS A 75 -7.72 16.62 6.82
CA HIS A 75 -6.30 16.75 7.07
C HIS A 75 -6.08 17.23 8.51
N ILE A 76 -5.10 16.66 9.17
CA ILE A 76 -4.61 17.11 10.47
C ILE A 76 -3.20 17.66 10.30
N HIS A 77 -2.78 18.53 11.23
CA HIS A 77 -1.40 18.98 11.25
C HIS A 77 -0.44 17.80 11.43
N ALA A 78 0.65 17.81 10.67
CA ALA A 78 1.69 16.80 10.81
C ALA A 78 2.32 16.87 12.21
N TYR A 79 2.47 15.73 12.87
CA TYR A 79 3.24 15.63 14.08
C TYR A 79 4.71 15.46 13.75
N LEU A 80 5.56 16.26 14.38
CA LEU A 80 7.00 16.05 14.29
C LEU A 80 7.39 14.88 15.19
N PRO A 81 8.23 13.95 14.73
CA PRO A 81 8.76 12.88 15.57
C PRO A 81 9.42 13.44 16.83
N GLY A 82 9.16 12.82 17.98
CA GLY A 82 9.76 13.20 19.25
C GLY A 82 9.14 14.43 19.94
N THR A 83 8.02 14.96 19.46
CA THR A 83 7.28 16.03 20.14
C THR A 83 6.40 15.55 21.28
N HIS A 84 6.15 14.24 21.39
CA HIS A 84 5.36 13.68 22.46
C HIS A 84 6.13 13.67 23.77
N LYS A 85 5.53 14.19 24.86
CA LYS A 85 6.18 14.36 26.17
C LYS A 85 6.82 13.07 26.71
N ASN A 86 6.16 11.93 26.53
CA ASN A 86 6.64 10.64 27.04
C ASN A 86 7.59 9.93 26.09
N TYR A 87 7.73 10.41 24.84
CA TYR A 87 8.55 9.79 23.79
C TYR A 87 9.36 10.86 23.06
N PRO A 88 10.30 11.53 23.76
CA PRO A 88 11.13 12.55 23.13
C PRO A 88 12.06 11.95 22.08
N SER A 89 12.51 12.76 21.15
CA SER A 89 13.52 12.35 20.17
C SER A 89 14.82 11.94 20.88
N LEU A 90 15.37 10.81 20.47
CA LEU A 90 16.66 10.31 20.96
C LEU A 90 17.86 10.78 20.10
N GLY A 91 17.61 11.58 19.07
CA GLY A 91 18.61 12.11 18.15
C GLY A 91 18.31 11.78 16.70
N LEU A 92 19.25 12.10 15.84
CA LEU A 92 19.15 11.84 14.39
C LEU A 92 19.38 10.36 14.06
N ALA A 93 18.76 9.90 12.96
CA ALA A 93 19.09 8.61 12.39
C ALA A 93 20.56 8.58 11.90
N PRO A 94 21.23 7.42 11.93
CA PRO A 94 20.72 6.09 12.24
C PRO A 94 20.67 5.73 13.74
N GLY A 95 20.99 6.67 14.61
CA GLY A 95 21.04 6.46 16.07
C GLY A 95 22.32 5.77 16.56
N LYS A 96 22.50 5.77 17.88
CA LYS A 96 23.74 5.31 18.50
C LYS A 96 23.95 3.81 18.45
N TYR A 97 22.89 3.01 18.42
CA TYR A 97 22.98 1.55 18.46
C TYR A 97 23.70 0.97 17.25
N VAL A 98 23.31 1.37 16.05
CA VAL A 98 23.91 0.86 14.79
C VAL A 98 25.33 1.40 14.55
N MET A 99 25.74 2.41 15.28
CA MET A 99 27.11 2.98 15.24
C MET A 99 28.11 2.24 16.12
N LYS A 100 27.63 1.32 16.97
CA LYS A 100 28.53 0.53 17.82
C LYS A 100 29.10 -0.65 17.03
N ASN A 101 30.42 -0.68 16.90
CA ASN A 101 31.14 -1.86 16.46
C ASN A 101 31.30 -2.81 17.63
N TYR A 102 30.71 -3.98 17.54
CA TYR A 102 30.99 -5.08 18.46
C TYR A 102 32.23 -5.81 17.92
N LYS A 103 33.33 -5.70 18.64
CA LYS A 103 34.52 -6.51 18.40
C LYS A 103 34.32 -7.90 18.97
#